data_b7b3db37c527cb8249b8e2ccb00b250b
#
_entry.id   b7b3db37c527cb8249b8e2ccb00b250b
#
_cell.length_a   1.000
_cell.length_b   1.000
_cell.length_c   1.000
_cell.angle_alpha   90.00
_cell.angle_beta   90.00
_cell.angle_gamma   90.00
#
_symmetry.space_group_name_H-M   'P 1'
#
loop_
_entity.id
_entity.type
_entity.pdbx_description
1 polymer ?
#
loop_
_entity_poly.entity_id
_entity_poly.type
_entity_poly.pdbx_seq_one_letter_code
_entity_poly.pdbx_strand_id
1 'polypeptide(L)'
;MFIGLDFGTTNSALAVASPEGASRLVPVRHGGETLSTFRSILYFDDDERDANGRPHAFAGPAAMDAYLERGAEGRLIQSVKSYLANPNFTSTSIFNSRFTLENLVGFI
;
A
#
# COMPACT_ATOMS: atom_id res chain seq x y z
N MET A 1 19.88 -3.53 -16.06
CA MET A 1 19.27 -3.51 -14.70
C MET A 1 18.01 -4.38 -14.70
N PHE A 2 17.87 -5.18 -13.70
CA PHE A 2 16.68 -6.01 -13.51
C PHE A 2 15.96 -5.55 -12.24
N ILE A 3 14.62 -5.57 -12.27
CA ILE A 3 13.79 -5.16 -11.14
C ILE A 3 12.94 -6.34 -10.73
N GLY A 4 12.98 -6.69 -9.45
CA GLY A 4 12.12 -7.72 -8.87
C GLY A 4 11.17 -7.11 -7.85
N LEU A 5 9.89 -7.47 -7.94
CA LEU A 5 8.87 -7.05 -6.99
C LEU A 5 8.28 -8.27 -6.31
N ASP A 6 8.34 -8.28 -4.98
CA ASP A 6 7.62 -9.24 -4.15
C ASP A 6 6.43 -8.52 -3.53
N PHE A 7 5.22 -8.85 -4.00
CA PHE A 7 3.97 -8.31 -3.48
C PHE A 7 3.37 -9.33 -2.51
N GLY A 8 3.72 -9.19 -1.24
CA GLY A 8 3.29 -10.13 -0.21
C GLY A 8 1.98 -9.77 0.46
N THR A 9 1.43 -10.70 1.22
CA THR A 9 0.20 -10.51 1.99
C THR A 9 0.39 -9.48 3.09
N THR A 10 1.53 -9.52 3.77
CA THR A 10 1.85 -8.63 4.89
C THR A 10 2.83 -7.54 4.47
N ASN A 11 3.87 -7.90 3.74
CA ASN A 11 4.94 -7.00 3.32
C ASN A 11 5.20 -7.13 1.84
N SER A 12 5.62 -6.03 1.24
CA SER A 12 6.11 -5.98 -0.13
C SER A 12 7.56 -5.54 -0.13
N ALA A 13 8.32 -5.95 -1.12
CA ALA A 13 9.72 -5.57 -1.28
C ALA A 13 10.06 -5.37 -2.74
N LEU A 14 10.98 -4.46 -2.99
CA LEU A 14 11.50 -4.17 -4.31
C LEU A 14 13.00 -4.41 -4.31
N ALA A 15 13.47 -5.13 -5.31
CA ALA A 15 14.89 -5.40 -5.47
C ALA A 15 15.37 -4.94 -6.85
N VAL A 16 16.62 -4.54 -6.92
CA VAL A 16 17.30 -4.24 -8.19
C VAL A 16 18.54 -5.10 -8.30
N ALA A 17 18.84 -5.53 -9.52
CA ALA A 17 20.02 -6.33 -9.82
C ALA A 17 20.76 -5.76 -11.02
N SER A 18 22.08 -5.79 -10.97
CA SER A 18 22.92 -5.40 -12.09
C SER A 18 23.13 -6.59 -13.03
N PRO A 19 23.55 -6.35 -14.30
CA PRO A 19 23.91 -7.44 -15.23
C PRO A 19 25.05 -8.31 -14.73
N GLU A 20 25.90 -7.78 -13.83
CA GLU A 20 27.02 -8.50 -13.24
C GLU A 20 26.59 -9.43 -12.08
N GLY A 21 25.29 -9.46 -11.75
CA GLY A 21 24.76 -10.36 -10.75
C GLY A 21 24.66 -9.79 -9.35
N ALA A 22 25.12 -8.55 -9.11
CA ALA A 22 24.93 -7.89 -7.82
C ALA A 22 23.46 -7.49 -7.64
N SER A 23 22.89 -7.79 -6.48
CA SER A 23 21.50 -7.44 -6.19
C SER A 23 21.37 -6.79 -4.81
N ARG A 24 20.35 -5.96 -4.66
CA ARG A 24 20.05 -5.31 -3.38
C ARG A 24 18.56 -5.01 -3.26
N LEU A 25 18.07 -4.95 -2.03
CA LEU A 25 16.73 -4.46 -1.75
C LEU A 25 16.73 -2.94 -1.84
N VAL A 26 15.66 -2.39 -2.43
CA VAL A 26 15.45 -0.94 -2.46
C VAL A 26 14.96 -0.51 -1.08
N PRO A 27 15.65 0.43 -0.41
CA PRO A 27 15.23 0.87 0.91
C PRO A 27 13.95 1.70 0.86
N VAL A 28 13.13 1.56 1.89
CA VAL A 28 11.95 2.39 2.13
C VAL A 28 12.28 3.32 3.29
N ARG A 29 12.20 4.63 3.06
CA ARG A 29 12.48 5.62 4.10
C ARG A 29 11.19 6.15 4.68
N HIS A 30 11.12 6.15 6.01
CA HIS A 30 9.94 6.65 6.72
C HIS A 30 10.34 7.15 8.11
N GLY A 31 10.06 8.42 8.40
CA GLY A 31 10.28 9.00 9.72
C GLY A 31 11.72 8.93 10.21
N GLY A 32 12.70 9.04 9.32
CA GLY A 32 14.12 8.92 9.67
C GLY A 32 14.62 7.48 9.74
N GLU A 33 13.76 6.50 9.60
CA GLU A 33 14.12 5.09 9.56
C GLU A 33 14.28 4.60 8.13
N THR A 34 15.12 3.59 7.95
CA THR A 34 15.30 2.90 6.66
C THR A 34 14.84 1.47 6.83
N LEU A 35 13.84 1.08 6.03
CA LEU A 35 13.23 -0.24 6.07
C LEU A 35 13.56 -1.01 4.79
N SER A 36 13.64 -2.33 4.88
CA SER A 36 13.86 -3.20 3.72
C SER A 36 12.54 -3.70 3.10
N THR A 37 11.42 -3.52 3.79
CA THR A 37 10.10 -3.94 3.31
C THR A 37 9.09 -2.82 3.49
N PHE A 38 8.00 -2.91 2.71
CA PHE A 38 6.88 -1.99 2.73
C PHE A 38 5.63 -2.78 3.14
N ARG A 39 4.97 -2.36 4.22
CA ARG A 39 3.73 -3.04 4.65
C ARG A 39 2.67 -2.94 3.56
N SER A 40 2.05 -4.07 3.22
CA SER A 40 1.02 -4.16 2.18
C SER A 40 -0.35 -3.76 2.72
N ILE A 41 -0.43 -2.59 3.34
CA ILE A 41 -1.65 -2.07 3.96
C ILE A 41 -2.02 -0.71 3.40
N LEU A 42 -3.33 -0.42 3.46
CA LEU A 42 -3.89 0.87 3.09
C LEU A 42 -4.76 1.39 4.23
N TYR A 43 -4.76 2.71 4.40
CA TYR A 43 -5.66 3.41 5.31
C TYR A 43 -6.30 4.59 4.59
N PHE A 44 -7.61 4.73 4.74
CA PHE A 44 -8.38 5.82 4.14
C PHE A 44 -9.01 6.64 5.25
N ASP A 45 -8.88 7.96 5.14
CA ASP A 45 -9.46 8.92 6.05
C ASP A 45 -10.56 9.69 5.33
N ASP A 46 -11.76 9.74 5.90
CA ASP A 46 -12.86 10.47 5.30
C ASP A 46 -12.69 11.99 5.39
N ASP A 47 -11.94 12.46 6.37
CA ASP A 47 -11.70 13.89 6.56
C ASP A 47 -10.69 14.47 5.58
N GLU A 48 -9.88 13.62 4.95
CA GLU A 48 -8.92 14.04 3.94
C GLU A 48 -9.33 13.54 2.56
N ARG A 49 -9.31 14.45 1.60
CA ARG A 49 -9.63 14.14 0.21
C ARG A 49 -8.44 14.42 -0.69
N ASP A 50 -8.30 13.62 -1.74
CA ASP A 50 -7.28 13.85 -2.76
C ASP A 50 -7.73 14.96 -3.73
N ALA A 51 -6.91 15.22 -4.77
CA ALA A 51 -7.20 16.26 -5.75
C ALA A 51 -8.50 16.00 -6.53
N ASN A 52 -8.97 14.76 -6.58
CA ASN A 52 -10.20 14.36 -7.27
C ASN A 52 -11.41 14.31 -6.34
N GLY A 53 -11.28 14.72 -5.09
CA GLY A 53 -12.37 14.70 -4.11
C GLY A 53 -12.66 13.31 -3.54
N ARG A 54 -11.76 12.34 -3.74
CA ARG A 54 -11.88 10.98 -3.21
C ARG A 54 -11.17 10.86 -1.86
N PRO A 55 -11.54 9.89 -1.01
CA PRO A 55 -10.80 9.66 0.24
C PRO A 55 -9.30 9.48 -0.03
N HIS A 56 -8.48 10.18 0.77
CA HIS A 56 -7.03 10.09 0.63
C HIS A 56 -6.55 8.72 1.08
N ALA A 57 -5.68 8.09 0.29
CA ALA A 57 -5.09 6.79 0.61
C ALA A 57 -3.70 6.98 1.22
N PHE A 58 -3.49 6.36 2.37
CA PHE A 58 -2.16 6.20 2.97
C PHE A 58 -1.73 4.75 2.75
N ALA A 59 -0.48 4.52 2.42
CA ALA A 59 0.04 3.18 2.13
C ALA A 59 1.28 2.89 2.96
N GLY A 60 1.49 1.62 3.31
CA GLY A 60 2.69 1.17 4.00
C GLY A 60 2.86 1.79 5.38
N PRO A 61 4.10 2.22 5.74
CA PRO A 61 4.36 2.83 7.05
C PRO A 61 3.50 4.05 7.34
N ALA A 62 3.22 4.87 6.33
CA ALA A 62 2.35 6.03 6.48
C ALA A 62 0.92 5.64 6.85
N ALA A 63 0.44 4.50 6.37
CA ALA A 63 -0.88 3.97 6.72
C ALA A 63 -0.95 3.59 8.20
N MET A 64 0.09 2.97 8.74
CA MET A 64 0.15 2.62 10.16
C MET A 64 0.15 3.86 11.04
N ASP A 65 0.95 4.87 10.68
CA ASP A 65 1.00 6.11 11.45
C ASP A 65 -0.34 6.82 11.44
N ALA A 66 -0.98 6.93 10.27
CA ALA A 66 -2.28 7.57 10.15
C ALA A 66 -3.36 6.84 10.95
N TYR A 67 -3.36 5.52 10.89
CA TYR A 67 -4.30 4.69 11.66
C TYR A 67 -4.16 4.92 13.16
N LEU A 68 -2.92 4.91 13.66
CA LEU A 68 -2.65 5.11 15.10
C LEU A 68 -2.99 6.52 15.55
N GLU A 69 -2.69 7.53 14.74
CA GLU A 69 -2.98 8.93 15.08
C GLU A 69 -4.48 9.23 15.12
N ARG A 70 -5.25 8.60 14.22
CA ARG A 70 -6.66 8.91 14.03
C ARG A 70 -7.60 7.98 14.79
N GLY A 71 -7.06 7.14 15.67
CA GLY A 71 -7.88 6.31 16.55
C GLY A 71 -8.78 5.33 15.82
N ALA A 72 -8.39 4.86 14.65
CA ALA A 72 -9.12 3.90 13.82
C ALA A 72 -10.47 4.42 13.31
N GLU A 73 -10.63 5.71 13.14
CA GLU A 73 -11.88 6.29 12.61
C GLU A 73 -12.03 6.10 11.10
N GLY A 74 -10.95 5.79 10.38
CA GLY A 74 -10.98 5.55 8.96
C GLY A 74 -11.17 4.08 8.60
N ARG A 75 -10.90 3.75 7.33
CA ARG A 75 -10.95 2.39 6.82
C ARG A 75 -9.55 1.82 6.65
N LEU A 76 -9.23 0.77 7.41
CA LEU A 76 -7.97 0.05 7.29
C LEU A 76 -8.16 -1.21 6.44
N ILE A 77 -7.33 -1.38 5.42
CA ILE A 77 -7.25 -2.61 4.63
C ILE A 77 -5.90 -3.25 4.95
N GLN A 78 -5.93 -4.36 5.70
CA GLN A 78 -4.72 -5.00 6.21
C GLN A 78 -4.00 -5.86 5.17
N SER A 79 -4.71 -6.35 4.17
CA SER A 79 -4.12 -7.19 3.13
C SER A 79 -4.83 -6.96 1.81
N VAL A 80 -4.24 -6.12 0.98
CA VAL A 80 -4.77 -5.87 -0.37
C VAL A 80 -4.68 -7.14 -1.22
N LYS A 81 -3.64 -7.94 -1.02
CA LYS A 81 -3.45 -9.18 -1.78
C LYS A 81 -4.59 -10.18 -1.60
N SER A 82 -5.27 -10.13 -0.46
CA SER A 82 -6.43 -11.02 -0.20
C SER A 82 -7.54 -10.82 -1.23
N TYR A 83 -7.70 -9.62 -1.77
CA TYR A 83 -8.69 -9.35 -2.81
C TYR A 83 -8.32 -10.00 -4.15
N LEU A 84 -7.03 -10.17 -4.42
CA LEU A 84 -6.56 -10.84 -5.63
C LEU A 84 -6.96 -12.32 -5.66
N ALA A 85 -7.10 -12.93 -4.50
CA ALA A 85 -7.48 -14.34 -4.39
C ALA A 85 -8.99 -14.57 -4.61
N ASN A 86 -9.79 -13.51 -4.62
CA ASN A 86 -11.23 -13.61 -4.81
C ASN A 86 -11.58 -13.24 -6.27
N PRO A 87 -11.95 -14.21 -7.13
CA PRO A 87 -12.25 -13.93 -8.52
C PRO A 87 -13.50 -13.08 -8.71
N ASN A 88 -14.36 -12.98 -7.69
CA ASN A 88 -15.59 -12.19 -7.74
C ASN A 88 -15.40 -10.76 -7.24
N PHE A 89 -14.22 -10.43 -6.71
CA PHE A 89 -13.96 -9.07 -6.23
C PHE A 89 -13.63 -8.16 -7.41
N THR A 90 -14.40 -7.10 -7.58
CA THR A 90 -14.17 -6.09 -8.61
C THR A 90 -13.90 -4.71 -8.01
N SER A 91 -14.62 -4.35 -6.95
CA SER A 91 -14.49 -3.04 -6.32
C SER A 91 -15.04 -3.05 -4.90
N THR A 92 -14.70 -2.04 -4.13
CA THR A 92 -15.27 -1.78 -2.81
C THR A 92 -15.61 -0.30 -2.68
N SER A 93 -16.60 0.01 -1.83
CA SER A 93 -16.95 1.39 -1.52
C SER A 93 -16.26 1.82 -0.23
N ILE A 94 -15.56 2.95 -0.28
CA ILE A 94 -14.88 3.55 0.87
C ILE A 94 -15.37 4.99 0.96
N PHE A 95 -16.13 5.29 2.01
CA PHE A 95 -16.74 6.61 2.23
C PHE A 95 -17.45 7.13 0.98
N ASN A 96 -18.34 6.31 0.41
CA ASN A 96 -19.14 6.60 -0.78
C ASN A 96 -18.35 6.76 -2.08
N SER A 97 -17.06 6.48 -2.08
CA SER A 97 -16.24 6.43 -3.29
C SER A 97 -15.91 5.00 -3.65
N ARG A 98 -16.05 4.68 -4.93
CA ARG A 98 -15.77 3.34 -5.44
C ARG A 98 -14.29 3.20 -5.79
N PHE A 99 -13.66 2.16 -5.27
CA PHE A 99 -12.28 1.81 -5.58
C PHE A 99 -12.25 0.43 -6.21
N THR A 100 -11.64 0.32 -7.39
CA THR A 100 -11.43 -0.96 -8.07
C THR A 100 -10.22 -1.68 -7.47
N LEU A 101 -10.07 -2.96 -7.79
CA LEU A 101 -8.90 -3.72 -7.40
C LEU A 101 -7.61 -3.05 -7.88
N GLU A 102 -7.62 -2.58 -9.14
CA GLU A 102 -6.47 -1.89 -9.74
C GLU A 102 -6.12 -0.60 -8.98
N ASN A 103 -7.12 0.15 -8.53
CA ASN A 103 -6.89 1.33 -7.70
C ASN A 103 -6.17 0.96 -6.41
N LEU A 104 -6.66 -0.07 -5.72
CA LEU A 104 -6.11 -0.49 -4.42
C LEU A 104 -4.68 -1.00 -4.56
N VAL A 105 -4.42 -1.84 -5.54
CA VAL A 105 -3.07 -2.36 -5.80
C VAL A 105 -2.12 -1.22 -6.19
N GLY A 106 -2.61 -0.27 -6.96
CA GLY A 106 -1.81 0.87 -7.42
C GLY A 106 -1.32 1.77 -6.30
N PHE A 107 -1.95 1.76 -5.12
CA PHE A 107 -1.48 2.54 -3.97
C PHE A 107 -0.28 1.89 -3.26
N ILE A 108 -0.08 0.59 -3.43
CA ILE A 108 1.06 -0.11 -2.84
C ILE A 108 2.26 0.02 -3.77
#